data_9a9adaab0a824c4ac704286cd3049fbc
#
_entry.id   9a9adaab0a824c4ac704286cd3049fbc
#
_cell.length_a   1.000
_cell.length_b   1.000
_cell.length_c   1.000
_cell.angle_alpha   90.00
_cell.angle_beta   90.00
_cell.angle_gamma   90.00
#
_symmetry.space_group_name_H-M   'P 1'
#
loop_
_entity.id
_entity.type
_entity.pdbx_description
1 polymer ?
#
loop_
_entity_poly.entity_id
_entity_poly.type
_entity_poly.pdbx_seq_one_letter_code
_entity_poly.pdbx_strand_id
1 'polypeptide(L)'
;MLAALGVRVVRFRWWIIAFWGVVFLASVPFAFQATSSLKSGFGEVETESRVALRLMSERLELPESSVTLVFSSDSLEASDPRYIEAVERATAPLSQIPEVDQLITFHSAENARMVASDGRTTYAFVLLNADIDGATDLVPDIRAALQPGDELDIWVTGGVAIFSDLNIASEQDLRRAEIITLPLLLVALLIVFGGVIAAGLPLAMGGLSVVITLALVHLLAQFTDMSIFVLNI
;
A
#
# COMPACT_ATOMS: atom_id res chain seq x y z
N MET A 1 -6.33 43.39 24.28
CA MET A 1 -6.64 41.95 24.41
C MET A 1 -5.39 41.09 24.21
N LEU A 2 -4.61 41.25 23.17
CA LEU A 2 -3.42 40.39 22.85
C LEU A 2 -2.32 40.46 23.94
N ALA A 3 -2.04 41.62 24.54
CA ALA A 3 -1.05 41.75 25.61
C ALA A 3 -1.41 40.97 26.90
N ALA A 4 -2.71 40.95 27.26
CA ALA A 4 -3.19 40.16 28.40
C ALA A 4 -3.13 38.65 28.16
N LEU A 5 -3.30 38.23 26.91
CA LEU A 5 -3.17 36.83 26.48
C LEU A 5 -1.71 36.38 26.56
N GLY A 6 -0.77 37.22 26.10
CA GLY A 6 0.67 36.95 26.18
C GLY A 6 1.16 36.75 27.63
N VAL A 7 0.74 37.59 28.55
CA VAL A 7 1.10 37.47 29.98
C VAL A 7 0.56 36.15 30.58
N ARG A 8 -0.67 35.73 30.22
CA ARG A 8 -1.23 34.45 30.68
C ARG A 8 -0.46 33.27 30.15
N VAL A 9 -0.14 33.26 28.82
CA VAL A 9 0.62 32.18 28.19
C VAL A 9 1.99 32.03 28.86
N VAL A 10 2.71 33.09 29.11
CA VAL A 10 4.01 33.07 29.82
C VAL A 10 3.86 32.53 31.24
N ARG A 11 2.82 32.93 31.97
CA ARG A 11 2.55 32.47 33.34
C ARG A 11 2.25 30.97 33.42
N PHE A 12 1.52 30.43 32.41
CA PHE A 12 1.12 29.03 32.36
C PHE A 12 1.96 28.20 31.39
N ARG A 13 3.13 28.70 30.94
CA ARG A 13 3.98 28.05 29.93
C ARG A 13 4.25 26.57 30.19
N TRP A 14 4.55 26.18 31.42
CA TRP A 14 4.84 24.81 31.79
C TRP A 14 3.61 23.89 31.69
N TRP A 15 2.44 24.42 32.04
CA TRP A 15 1.16 23.69 31.87
C TRP A 15 0.79 23.50 30.40
N ILE A 16 1.05 24.50 29.58
CA ILE A 16 0.81 24.44 28.13
C ILE A 16 1.75 23.42 27.52
N ILE A 17 3.03 23.44 27.86
CA ILE A 17 4.02 22.48 27.38
C ILE A 17 3.66 21.05 27.83
N ALA A 18 3.30 20.88 29.11
CA ALA A 18 2.88 19.59 29.65
C ALA A 18 1.63 19.07 28.95
N PHE A 19 0.62 19.91 28.71
CA PHE A 19 -0.59 19.55 28.00
C PHE A 19 -0.29 19.03 26.58
N TRP A 20 0.49 19.80 25.79
CA TRP A 20 0.87 19.39 24.44
C TRP A 20 1.78 18.17 24.43
N GLY A 21 2.64 18.01 25.45
CA GLY A 21 3.44 16.80 25.63
C GLY A 21 2.58 15.57 25.89
N VAL A 22 1.54 15.68 26.72
CA VAL A 22 0.59 14.58 26.96
C VAL A 22 -0.21 14.27 25.69
N VAL A 23 -0.69 15.30 24.99
CA VAL A 23 -1.41 15.11 23.71
C VAL A 23 -0.52 14.41 22.68
N PHE A 24 0.74 14.83 22.56
CA PHE A 24 1.71 14.19 21.68
C PHE A 24 1.91 12.70 22.02
N LEU A 25 2.22 12.41 23.29
CA LEU A 25 2.46 11.04 23.74
C LEU A 25 1.22 10.15 23.57
N ALA A 26 0.03 10.70 23.80
CA ALA A 26 -1.22 10.01 23.55
C ALA A 26 -1.49 9.77 22.04
N SER A 27 -1.05 10.68 21.18
CA SER A 27 -1.25 10.60 19.73
C SER A 27 -0.31 9.61 19.03
N VAL A 28 0.90 9.40 19.58
CA VAL A 28 1.92 8.54 18.95
C VAL A 28 1.41 7.15 18.57
N PRO A 29 0.77 6.35 19.46
CA PRO A 29 0.32 5.01 19.11
C PRO A 29 -0.75 5.01 18.00
N PHE A 30 -1.59 6.02 17.96
CA PHE A 30 -2.63 6.17 16.93
C PHE A 30 -2.04 6.63 15.58
N ALA A 31 -1.02 7.49 15.62
CA ALA A 31 -0.33 7.94 14.42
C ALA A 31 0.35 6.79 13.66
N PHE A 32 0.95 5.83 14.39
CA PHE A 32 1.54 4.64 13.77
C PHE A 32 0.51 3.69 13.15
N GLN A 33 -0.74 3.75 13.59
CA GLN A 33 -1.83 2.93 13.06
C GLN A 33 -2.62 3.65 11.95
N ALA A 34 -2.31 4.92 11.66
CA ALA A 34 -3.05 5.69 10.67
C ALA A 34 -3.03 5.03 9.28
N THR A 35 -1.85 4.59 8.83
CA THR A 35 -1.67 3.97 7.51
C THR A 35 -2.45 2.66 7.36
N SER A 36 -2.48 1.82 8.40
CA SER A 36 -3.21 0.54 8.39
C SER A 36 -4.73 0.69 8.51
N SER A 37 -5.20 1.89 8.88
CA SER A 37 -6.63 2.19 9.02
C SER A 37 -7.23 2.84 7.78
N LEU A 38 -6.40 3.16 6.81
CA LEU A 38 -6.81 3.77 5.55
C LEU A 38 -6.95 2.70 4.48
N LYS A 39 -8.02 2.77 3.70
CA LYS A 39 -8.28 1.83 2.62
C LYS A 39 -7.44 2.20 1.39
N SER A 40 -6.87 1.18 0.75
CA SER A 40 -6.18 1.34 -0.54
C SER A 40 -7.20 1.70 -1.63
N GLY A 41 -6.88 2.65 -2.49
CA GLY A 41 -7.72 3.04 -3.61
C GLY A 41 -8.72 4.16 -3.33
N PHE A 42 -9.83 4.18 -4.05
CA PHE A 42 -10.78 5.30 -4.05
C PHE A 42 -11.85 5.24 -2.95
N GLY A 43 -11.64 4.45 -1.88
CA GLY A 43 -12.62 4.27 -0.81
C GLY A 43 -13.87 3.49 -1.26
N GLU A 44 -14.89 3.43 -0.42
CA GLU A 44 -16.18 2.77 -0.73
C GLU A 44 -17.13 3.65 -1.57
N VAL A 45 -16.60 4.41 -2.53
CA VAL A 45 -17.48 5.11 -3.47
C VAL A 45 -18.21 4.06 -4.31
N GLU A 46 -19.53 3.99 -4.20
CA GLU A 46 -20.35 3.13 -5.06
C GLU A 46 -20.28 3.64 -6.49
N THR A 47 -19.31 3.12 -7.24
CA THR A 47 -19.25 3.31 -8.69
C THR A 47 -20.01 2.20 -9.40
N GLU A 48 -20.49 2.48 -10.61
CA GLU A 48 -21.16 1.46 -11.44
C GLU A 48 -20.29 0.21 -11.63
N SER A 49 -18.97 0.38 -11.76
CA SER A 49 -18.03 -0.73 -11.88
C SER A 49 -17.96 -1.59 -10.61
N ARG A 50 -18.02 -0.99 -9.42
CA ARG A 50 -18.07 -1.75 -8.16
C ARG A 50 -19.38 -2.49 -7.99
N VAL A 51 -20.50 -1.86 -8.33
CA VAL A 51 -21.80 -2.53 -8.32
C VAL A 51 -21.77 -3.73 -9.27
N ALA A 52 -21.20 -3.57 -10.46
CA ALA A 52 -21.06 -4.66 -11.42
C ALA A 52 -20.18 -5.81 -10.88
N LEU A 53 -19.03 -5.50 -10.27
CA LEU A 53 -18.13 -6.50 -9.66
C LEU A 53 -18.84 -7.25 -8.54
N ARG A 54 -19.57 -6.56 -7.65
CA ARG A 54 -20.35 -7.18 -6.58
C ARG A 54 -21.44 -8.10 -7.13
N LEU A 55 -22.17 -7.65 -8.16
CA LEU A 55 -23.17 -8.48 -8.82
C LEU A 55 -22.57 -9.72 -9.48
N MET A 56 -21.36 -9.57 -10.05
CA MET A 56 -20.62 -10.71 -10.63
C MET A 56 -20.19 -11.68 -9.51
N SER A 57 -19.67 -11.17 -8.41
CA SER A 57 -19.30 -11.98 -7.25
C SER A 57 -20.49 -12.73 -6.68
N GLU A 58 -21.60 -12.04 -6.41
CA GLU A 58 -22.80 -12.62 -5.80
C GLU A 58 -23.56 -13.57 -6.73
N ARG A 59 -23.56 -13.32 -8.05
CA ARG A 59 -24.35 -14.08 -9.01
C ARG A 59 -23.59 -15.18 -9.73
N LEU A 60 -22.28 -15.01 -9.91
CA LEU A 60 -21.45 -15.93 -10.67
C LEU A 60 -20.41 -16.65 -9.77
N GLU A 61 -20.45 -16.37 -8.45
CA GLU A 61 -19.51 -16.92 -7.46
C GLU A 61 -18.05 -16.65 -7.87
N LEU A 62 -17.80 -15.52 -8.55
CA LEU A 62 -16.46 -15.11 -8.93
C LEU A 62 -15.83 -14.30 -7.81
N PRO A 63 -14.56 -14.53 -7.45
CA PRO A 63 -13.85 -13.73 -6.49
C PRO A 63 -13.80 -12.24 -6.87
N GLU A 64 -13.87 -11.36 -5.89
CA GLU A 64 -13.88 -9.91 -6.11
C GLU A 64 -12.53 -9.37 -6.60
N SER A 65 -11.47 -10.10 -6.34
CA SER A 65 -10.11 -9.69 -6.68
C SER A 65 -9.31 -10.82 -7.33
N SER A 66 -8.39 -10.43 -8.17
CA SER A 66 -7.47 -11.35 -8.82
C SER A 66 -6.14 -10.69 -9.14
N VAL A 67 -5.08 -11.50 -9.15
CA VAL A 67 -3.76 -11.13 -9.62
C VAL A 67 -3.45 -11.94 -10.89
N THR A 68 -2.82 -11.31 -11.85
CA THR A 68 -2.40 -11.98 -13.09
C THR A 68 -0.92 -12.30 -13.01
N LEU A 69 -0.59 -13.55 -13.25
CA LEU A 69 0.79 -14.00 -13.43
C LEU A 69 1.07 -14.13 -14.92
N VAL A 70 2.22 -13.65 -15.34
CA VAL A 70 2.71 -13.81 -16.72
C VAL A 70 3.97 -14.67 -16.65
N PHE A 71 4.01 -15.72 -17.44
CA PHE A 71 5.15 -16.62 -17.57
C PHE A 71 5.73 -16.51 -18.96
N SER A 72 7.04 -16.44 -19.09
CA SER A 72 7.72 -16.47 -20.38
C SER A 72 8.95 -17.36 -20.30
N SER A 73 9.29 -18.00 -21.40
CA SER A 73 10.49 -18.81 -21.52
C SER A 73 11.23 -18.51 -22.81
N ASP A 74 12.55 -18.38 -22.72
CA ASP A 74 13.39 -18.23 -23.90
C ASP A 74 13.63 -19.56 -24.65
N SER A 75 13.44 -20.70 -23.96
CA SER A 75 13.83 -22.02 -24.45
C SER A 75 12.68 -23.01 -24.64
N LEU A 76 11.55 -22.82 -23.93
CA LEU A 76 10.41 -23.74 -23.94
C LEU A 76 9.20 -23.11 -24.61
N GLU A 77 8.44 -23.91 -25.33
CA GLU A 77 7.11 -23.53 -25.83
C GLU A 77 6.03 -23.93 -24.80
N ALA A 78 4.92 -23.19 -24.76
CA ALA A 78 3.81 -23.46 -23.86
C ALA A 78 3.20 -24.88 -24.05
N SER A 79 3.38 -25.47 -25.21
CA SER A 79 2.98 -26.87 -25.52
C SER A 79 3.93 -27.93 -24.96
N ASP A 80 5.15 -27.55 -24.54
CA ASP A 80 6.12 -28.51 -23.97
C ASP A 80 5.68 -28.93 -22.55
N PRO A 81 5.60 -30.20 -22.23
CA PRO A 81 5.28 -30.68 -20.88
C PRO A 81 6.19 -30.09 -19.80
N ARG A 82 7.46 -29.83 -20.11
CA ARG A 82 8.41 -29.18 -19.16
C ARG A 82 8.03 -27.75 -18.81
N TYR A 83 7.42 -27.00 -19.76
CA TYR A 83 6.89 -25.67 -19.48
C TYR A 83 5.75 -25.75 -18.47
N ILE A 84 4.82 -26.70 -18.67
CA ILE A 84 3.68 -26.90 -17.76
C ILE A 84 4.18 -27.29 -16.36
N GLU A 85 5.10 -28.25 -16.27
CA GLU A 85 5.71 -28.65 -14.99
C GLU A 85 6.45 -27.49 -14.31
N ALA A 86 7.11 -26.64 -15.07
CA ALA A 86 7.81 -25.45 -14.54
C ALA A 86 6.81 -24.43 -13.96
N VAL A 87 5.68 -24.17 -14.65
CA VAL A 87 4.61 -23.30 -14.17
C VAL A 87 3.98 -23.87 -12.89
N GLU A 88 3.67 -25.16 -12.87
CA GLU A 88 3.09 -25.82 -11.69
C GLU A 88 4.04 -25.78 -10.49
N ARG A 89 5.31 -26.04 -10.69
CA ARG A 89 6.34 -25.98 -9.65
C ARG A 89 6.49 -24.55 -9.11
N ALA A 90 6.54 -23.56 -10.00
CA ALA A 90 6.69 -22.17 -9.64
C ALA A 90 5.52 -21.62 -8.82
N THR A 91 4.32 -22.13 -9.08
CA THR A 91 3.07 -21.66 -8.45
C THR A 91 2.59 -22.54 -7.30
N ALA A 92 3.16 -23.72 -7.10
CA ALA A 92 2.75 -24.65 -6.04
C ALA A 92 2.69 -24.03 -4.63
N PRO A 93 3.64 -23.14 -4.22
CA PRO A 93 3.59 -22.52 -2.90
C PRO A 93 2.41 -21.57 -2.71
N LEU A 94 1.79 -21.07 -3.77
CA LEU A 94 0.63 -20.18 -3.65
C LEU A 94 -0.56 -20.85 -2.94
N SER A 95 -0.66 -22.17 -3.03
CA SER A 95 -1.68 -22.94 -2.32
C SER A 95 -1.56 -22.91 -0.79
N GLN A 96 -0.44 -22.39 -0.25
CA GLN A 96 -0.22 -22.22 1.17
C GLN A 96 -0.72 -20.86 1.69
N ILE A 97 -1.08 -19.95 0.79
CA ILE A 97 -1.67 -18.65 1.12
C ILE A 97 -3.18 -18.86 1.28
N PRO A 98 -3.75 -18.65 2.49
CA PRO A 98 -5.15 -18.98 2.77
C PRO A 98 -6.15 -18.21 1.89
N GLU A 99 -5.79 -17.00 1.48
CA GLU A 99 -6.62 -16.11 0.66
C GLU A 99 -6.60 -16.47 -0.82
N VAL A 100 -5.71 -17.36 -1.27
CA VAL A 100 -5.70 -17.87 -2.64
C VAL A 100 -6.81 -18.92 -2.77
N ASP A 101 -7.85 -18.58 -3.49
CA ASP A 101 -8.99 -19.46 -3.74
C ASP A 101 -8.70 -20.43 -4.88
N GLN A 102 -8.27 -19.91 -6.02
CA GLN A 102 -8.03 -20.71 -7.21
C GLN A 102 -6.92 -20.13 -8.09
N LEU A 103 -6.14 -21.01 -8.69
CA LEU A 103 -5.20 -20.70 -9.77
C LEU A 103 -5.75 -21.22 -11.10
N ILE A 104 -5.97 -20.33 -12.06
CA ILE A 104 -6.44 -20.65 -13.40
C ILE A 104 -5.30 -20.45 -14.38
N THR A 105 -4.69 -21.53 -14.85
CA THR A 105 -3.62 -21.50 -15.86
C THR A 105 -4.20 -21.75 -17.27
N PHE A 106 -3.41 -21.46 -18.30
CA PHE A 106 -3.76 -21.78 -19.69
C PHE A 106 -4.06 -23.28 -19.89
N HIS A 107 -3.37 -24.14 -19.15
CA HIS A 107 -3.52 -25.60 -19.24
C HIS A 107 -4.80 -26.05 -18.50
N SER A 108 -5.04 -25.57 -17.27
CA SER A 108 -6.23 -25.95 -16.50
C SER A 108 -7.53 -25.45 -17.13
N ALA A 109 -7.49 -24.31 -17.80
CA ALA A 109 -8.65 -23.74 -18.50
C ALA A 109 -8.83 -24.29 -19.93
N GLU A 110 -7.88 -25.07 -20.45
CA GLU A 110 -7.82 -25.51 -21.85
C GLU A 110 -8.04 -24.35 -22.84
N ASN A 111 -7.56 -23.17 -22.51
CA ASN A 111 -7.84 -21.93 -23.23
C ASN A 111 -6.61 -21.44 -24.01
N ALA A 112 -6.57 -21.73 -25.28
CA ALA A 112 -5.49 -21.31 -26.18
C ALA A 112 -5.31 -19.76 -26.26
N ARG A 113 -6.32 -18.97 -25.86
CA ARG A 113 -6.20 -17.52 -25.82
C ARG A 113 -5.32 -17.01 -24.67
N MET A 114 -4.99 -17.88 -23.71
CA MET A 114 -4.05 -17.56 -22.62
C MET A 114 -2.59 -17.79 -23.02
N VAL A 115 -2.34 -18.16 -24.27
CA VAL A 115 -1.01 -18.29 -24.88
C VAL A 115 -0.82 -17.15 -25.85
N ALA A 116 0.27 -16.41 -25.74
CA ALA A 116 0.61 -15.33 -26.65
C ALA A 116 1.01 -15.86 -28.03
N SER A 117 1.06 -14.98 -29.03
CA SER A 117 1.37 -15.34 -30.41
C SER A 117 2.79 -15.88 -30.62
N ASP A 118 3.70 -15.65 -29.68
CA ASP A 118 5.06 -16.18 -29.66
C ASP A 118 5.11 -17.68 -29.28
N GLY A 119 4.01 -18.23 -28.76
CA GLY A 119 3.90 -19.61 -28.29
C GLY A 119 4.71 -19.92 -27.01
N ARG A 120 5.34 -18.92 -26.39
CA ARG A 120 6.27 -19.07 -25.26
C ARG A 120 5.86 -18.28 -24.03
N THR A 121 4.96 -17.34 -24.21
CA THR A 121 4.42 -16.51 -23.13
C THR A 121 2.99 -16.92 -22.83
N THR A 122 2.71 -17.19 -21.55
CA THR A 122 1.37 -17.52 -21.06
C THR A 122 1.01 -16.65 -19.87
N TYR A 123 -0.28 -16.62 -19.52
CA TYR A 123 -0.71 -15.97 -18.29
C TYR A 123 -1.64 -16.87 -17.49
N ALA A 124 -1.72 -16.62 -16.21
CA ALA A 124 -2.64 -17.25 -15.28
C ALA A 124 -3.31 -16.22 -14.38
N PHE A 125 -4.48 -16.56 -13.88
CA PHE A 125 -5.17 -15.77 -12.87
C PHE A 125 -5.07 -16.48 -11.52
N VAL A 126 -4.65 -15.72 -10.52
CA VAL A 126 -4.75 -16.09 -9.11
C VAL A 126 -5.99 -15.41 -8.57
N LEU A 127 -7.03 -16.15 -8.32
CA LEU A 127 -8.27 -15.67 -7.73
C LEU A 127 -8.10 -15.60 -6.22
N LEU A 128 -8.47 -14.46 -5.62
CA LEU A 128 -8.25 -14.18 -4.21
C LEU A 128 -9.58 -14.00 -3.48
N ASN A 129 -9.75 -14.71 -2.38
CA ASN A 129 -10.88 -14.54 -1.47
C ASN A 129 -10.58 -13.38 -0.49
N ALA A 130 -10.38 -12.20 -1.05
CA ALA A 130 -10.12 -10.96 -0.33
C ALA A 130 -10.72 -9.80 -1.11
N ASP A 131 -11.08 -8.73 -0.42
CA ASP A 131 -11.41 -7.48 -1.09
C ASP A 131 -10.19 -6.86 -1.79
N ILE A 132 -10.38 -5.80 -2.53
CA ILE A 132 -9.29 -5.17 -3.32
C ILE A 132 -8.16 -4.69 -2.40
N ASP A 133 -8.48 -4.21 -1.20
CA ASP A 133 -7.51 -3.70 -0.25
C ASP A 133 -6.67 -4.84 0.33
N GLY A 134 -7.32 -5.88 0.85
CA GLY A 134 -6.63 -7.09 1.33
C GLY A 134 -5.81 -7.78 0.24
N ALA A 135 -6.34 -7.86 -0.97
CA ALA A 135 -5.62 -8.42 -2.11
C ALA A 135 -4.38 -7.59 -2.48
N THR A 136 -4.45 -6.25 -2.36
CA THR A 136 -3.30 -5.35 -2.61
C THR A 136 -2.16 -5.63 -1.62
N ASP A 137 -2.49 -5.88 -0.36
CA ASP A 137 -1.52 -6.20 0.69
C ASP A 137 -0.90 -7.60 0.52
N LEU A 138 -1.60 -8.52 -0.15
CA LEU A 138 -1.09 -9.88 -0.42
C LEU A 138 -0.10 -9.97 -1.59
N VAL A 139 -0.02 -8.97 -2.47
CA VAL A 139 0.86 -9.01 -3.64
C VAL A 139 2.33 -9.26 -3.30
N PRO A 140 2.94 -8.62 -2.28
CA PRO A 140 4.31 -8.93 -1.87
C PRO A 140 4.49 -10.39 -1.44
N ASP A 141 3.53 -10.97 -0.74
CA ASP A 141 3.58 -12.35 -0.27
C ASP A 141 3.41 -13.34 -1.45
N ILE A 142 2.53 -13.03 -2.40
CA ILE A 142 2.39 -13.78 -3.65
C ILE A 142 3.72 -13.78 -4.42
N ARG A 143 4.38 -12.61 -4.56
CA ARG A 143 5.68 -12.51 -5.23
C ARG A 143 6.76 -13.30 -4.51
N ALA A 144 6.79 -13.25 -3.19
CA ALA A 144 7.77 -13.99 -2.38
C ALA A 144 7.54 -15.51 -2.41
N ALA A 145 6.30 -15.95 -2.58
CA ALA A 145 5.95 -17.36 -2.66
C ALA A 145 6.30 -17.98 -4.01
N LEU A 146 6.30 -17.19 -5.10
CA LEU A 146 6.66 -17.67 -6.42
C LEU A 146 8.12 -18.16 -6.46
N GLN A 147 8.33 -19.33 -7.07
CA GLN A 147 9.65 -19.93 -7.22
C GLN A 147 10.02 -20.05 -8.72
N PRO A 148 10.46 -18.95 -9.36
CA PRO A 148 10.94 -19.03 -10.74
C PRO A 148 12.17 -19.94 -10.76
N GLY A 149 12.11 -20.99 -11.59
CA GLY A 149 13.31 -21.78 -11.93
C GLY A 149 14.12 -21.06 -13.01
N ASP A 150 15.21 -21.67 -13.46
CA ASP A 150 16.05 -21.14 -14.55
C ASP A 150 15.34 -21.15 -15.93
N GLU A 151 14.18 -21.77 -16.02
CA GLU A 151 13.44 -22.01 -17.26
C GLU A 151 12.35 -20.98 -17.55
N LEU A 152 11.89 -20.22 -16.53
CA LEU A 152 10.77 -19.29 -16.62
C LEU A 152 11.09 -17.95 -15.99
N ASP A 153 10.77 -16.89 -16.71
CA ASP A 153 10.57 -15.57 -16.13
C ASP A 153 9.12 -15.38 -15.71
N ILE A 154 8.90 -14.84 -14.51
CA ILE A 154 7.57 -14.67 -13.94
C ILE A 154 7.37 -13.20 -13.56
N TRP A 155 6.28 -12.62 -14.04
CA TRP A 155 5.84 -11.29 -13.65
C TRP A 155 4.46 -11.34 -13.01
N VAL A 156 4.28 -10.53 -11.97
CA VAL A 156 3.02 -10.34 -11.27
C VAL A 156 2.42 -9.02 -11.71
N THR A 157 1.22 -9.04 -12.29
CA THR A 157 0.54 -7.87 -12.85
C THR A 157 -0.97 -7.93 -12.58
N GLY A 158 -1.73 -7.06 -13.22
CA GLY A 158 -3.17 -6.90 -12.99
C GLY A 158 -3.46 -5.69 -12.09
N GLY A 159 -4.73 -5.32 -12.00
CA GLY A 159 -5.14 -4.11 -11.27
C GLY A 159 -4.63 -4.05 -9.84
N VAL A 160 -4.81 -5.14 -9.08
CA VAL A 160 -4.36 -5.29 -7.70
C VAL A 160 -2.84 -5.13 -7.56
N ALA A 161 -2.06 -5.77 -8.46
CA ALA A 161 -0.60 -5.67 -8.43
C ALA A 161 -0.11 -4.26 -8.79
N ILE A 162 -0.77 -3.59 -9.73
CA ILE A 162 -0.45 -2.19 -10.09
C ILE A 162 -0.70 -1.26 -8.89
N PHE A 163 -1.82 -1.43 -8.16
CA PHE A 163 -2.09 -0.64 -6.96
C PHE A 163 -1.06 -0.90 -5.86
N SER A 164 -0.68 -2.16 -5.65
CA SER A 164 0.39 -2.51 -4.70
C SER A 164 1.70 -1.82 -5.04
N ASP A 165 2.11 -1.87 -6.31
CA ASP A 165 3.34 -1.22 -6.77
C ASP A 165 3.30 0.30 -6.65
N LEU A 166 2.14 0.92 -6.93
CA LEU A 166 1.95 2.36 -6.75
C LEU A 166 2.04 2.76 -5.27
N ASN A 167 1.46 1.98 -4.37
CA ASN A 167 1.55 2.23 -2.94
C ASN A 167 3.00 2.13 -2.45
N ILE A 168 3.69 1.05 -2.82
CA ILE A 168 5.11 0.84 -2.46
C ILE A 168 6.00 1.95 -3.04
N ALA A 169 5.81 2.31 -4.31
CA ALA A 169 6.57 3.38 -4.95
C ALA A 169 6.32 4.73 -4.28
N SER A 170 5.06 5.05 -3.97
CA SER A 170 4.69 6.30 -3.30
C SER A 170 5.31 6.40 -1.90
N GLU A 171 5.30 5.31 -1.13
CA GLU A 171 5.94 5.26 0.18
C GLU A 171 7.46 5.44 0.09
N GLN A 172 8.10 4.78 -0.86
CA GLN A 172 9.54 4.91 -1.08
C GLN A 172 9.94 6.32 -1.52
N ASP A 173 9.17 6.94 -2.41
CA ASP A 173 9.40 8.29 -2.89
C ASP A 173 9.21 9.32 -1.78
N LEU A 174 8.15 9.16 -0.96
CA LEU A 174 7.91 9.99 0.21
C LEU A 174 9.08 9.90 1.20
N ARG A 175 9.49 8.70 1.56
CA ARG A 175 10.62 8.47 2.46
C ARG A 175 11.92 9.06 1.92
N ARG A 176 12.17 8.92 0.61
CA ARG A 176 13.34 9.52 -0.05
C ARG A 176 13.30 11.05 -0.01
N ALA A 177 12.13 11.62 -0.29
CA ALA A 177 11.92 13.06 -0.21
C ALA A 177 12.18 13.58 1.22
N GLU A 178 11.67 12.89 2.25
CA GLU A 178 11.90 13.26 3.66
C GLU A 178 13.38 13.23 4.04
N ILE A 179 14.12 12.18 3.67
CA ILE A 179 15.55 12.04 3.96
C ILE A 179 16.37 13.21 3.37
N ILE A 180 15.97 13.74 2.23
CA ILE A 180 16.65 14.86 1.57
C ILE A 180 16.14 16.20 2.13
N THR A 181 14.85 16.35 2.25
CA THR A 181 14.20 17.63 2.58
C THR A 181 14.41 18.03 4.04
N LEU A 182 14.34 17.08 5.00
CA LEU A 182 14.48 17.39 6.42
C LEU A 182 15.87 17.97 6.78
N PRO A 183 17.01 17.39 6.33
CA PRO A 183 18.31 18.00 6.56
C PRO A 183 18.46 19.37 5.89
N LEU A 184 17.96 19.52 4.66
CA LEU A 184 18.01 20.78 3.94
C LEU A 184 17.21 21.87 4.66
N LEU A 185 16.00 21.53 5.13
CA LEU A 185 15.16 22.39 5.93
C LEU A 185 15.84 22.78 7.24
N LEU A 186 16.47 21.82 7.94
CA LEU A 186 17.21 22.11 9.17
C LEU A 186 18.35 23.11 8.93
N VAL A 187 19.13 22.92 7.87
CA VAL A 187 20.22 23.85 7.50
C VAL A 187 19.65 25.25 7.19
N ALA A 188 18.57 25.34 6.41
CA ALA A 188 17.92 26.60 6.10
C ALA A 188 17.41 27.30 7.36
N LEU A 189 16.78 26.57 8.28
CA LEU A 189 16.30 27.12 9.54
C LEU A 189 17.47 27.56 10.44
N LEU A 190 18.59 26.85 10.48
CA LEU A 190 19.79 27.25 11.22
C LEU A 190 20.36 28.57 10.68
N ILE A 191 20.40 28.75 9.37
CA ILE A 191 20.86 30.00 8.74
C ILE A 191 19.92 31.16 9.09
N VAL A 192 18.61 30.95 8.98
CA VAL A 192 17.60 32.00 9.21
C VAL A 192 17.52 32.39 10.68
N PHE A 193 17.48 31.42 11.57
CA PHE A 193 17.29 31.65 13.00
C PHE A 193 18.58 31.83 13.80
N GLY A 194 19.75 31.51 13.24
CA GLY A 194 21.05 31.69 13.84
C GLY A 194 21.35 30.85 15.08
N GLY A 195 20.51 29.85 15.41
CA GLY A 195 20.73 29.02 16.59
C GLY A 195 19.92 27.73 16.56
N VAL A 196 20.48 26.65 17.11
CA VAL A 196 19.89 25.29 17.10
C VAL A 196 18.54 25.25 17.80
N ILE A 197 18.39 25.89 18.95
CA ILE A 197 17.11 25.94 19.71
C ILE A 197 16.04 26.66 18.89
N ALA A 198 16.40 27.81 18.30
CA ALA A 198 15.46 28.61 17.52
C ALA A 198 15.03 27.90 16.22
N ALA A 199 15.95 27.21 15.56
CA ALA A 199 15.69 26.39 14.37
C ALA A 199 14.89 25.12 14.72
N GLY A 200 15.09 24.54 15.89
CA GLY A 200 14.39 23.34 16.35
C GLY A 200 12.91 23.58 16.68
N LEU A 201 12.53 24.79 17.09
CA LEU A 201 11.13 25.09 17.44
C LEU A 201 10.14 24.88 16.28
N PRO A 202 10.34 25.41 15.05
CA PRO A 202 9.45 25.16 13.93
C PRO A 202 9.38 23.68 13.57
N LEU A 203 10.51 22.95 13.62
CA LEU A 203 10.56 21.51 13.34
C LEU A 203 9.77 20.70 14.39
N ALA A 204 9.94 21.04 15.68
CA ALA A 204 9.20 20.40 16.75
C ALA A 204 7.68 20.67 16.63
N MET A 205 7.29 21.89 16.27
CA MET A 205 5.88 22.24 16.06
C MET A 205 5.32 21.51 14.82
N GLY A 206 6.08 21.44 13.74
CA GLY A 206 5.71 20.68 12.54
C GLY A 206 5.53 19.19 12.84
N GLY A 207 6.51 18.56 13.48
CA GLY A 207 6.45 17.17 13.88
C GLY A 207 5.28 16.86 14.83
N LEU A 208 5.04 17.74 15.82
CA LEU A 208 3.89 17.64 16.72
C LEU A 208 2.57 17.70 15.94
N SER A 209 2.46 18.64 15.00
CA SER A 209 1.28 18.79 14.15
C SER A 209 1.01 17.56 13.30
N VAL A 210 2.04 17.01 12.64
CA VAL A 210 1.93 15.79 11.82
C VAL A 210 1.44 14.61 12.66
N VAL A 211 2.06 14.34 13.81
CA VAL A 211 1.67 13.23 14.69
C VAL A 211 0.22 13.35 15.16
N ILE A 212 -0.19 14.55 15.56
CA ILE A 212 -1.58 14.79 16.01
C ILE A 212 -2.55 14.64 14.83
N THR A 213 -2.19 15.16 13.65
CA THR A 213 -3.03 15.02 12.44
C THR A 213 -3.21 13.57 12.06
N LEU A 214 -2.14 12.77 12.05
CA LEU A 214 -2.22 11.33 11.76
C LEU A 214 -3.10 10.59 12.78
N ALA A 215 -2.97 10.92 14.07
CA ALA A 215 -3.82 10.36 15.10
C ALA A 215 -5.31 10.72 14.90
N LEU A 216 -5.59 11.95 14.50
CA LEU A 216 -6.95 12.39 14.17
C LEU A 216 -7.49 11.69 12.93
N VAL A 217 -6.68 11.52 11.90
CA VAL A 217 -7.03 10.76 10.68
C VAL A 217 -7.38 9.31 11.06
N HIS A 218 -6.54 8.65 11.88
CA HIS A 218 -6.85 7.32 12.38
C HIS A 218 -8.19 7.25 13.11
N LEU A 219 -8.45 8.18 14.03
CA LEU A 219 -9.72 8.22 14.75
C LEU A 219 -10.91 8.48 13.84
N LEU A 220 -10.77 9.36 12.85
CA LEU A 220 -11.82 9.64 11.87
C LEU A 220 -12.06 8.45 10.95
N ALA A 221 -11.00 7.74 10.56
CA ALA A 221 -11.10 6.54 9.73
C ALA A 221 -11.88 5.38 10.40
N GLN A 222 -12.06 5.42 11.73
CA GLN A 222 -12.93 4.47 12.43
C GLN A 222 -14.43 4.77 12.24
N PHE A 223 -14.78 5.97 11.83
CA PHE A 223 -16.17 6.41 11.65
C PHE A 223 -16.55 6.65 10.18
N THR A 224 -15.55 6.82 9.32
CA THR A 224 -15.73 7.12 7.90
C THR A 224 -14.67 6.40 7.08
N ASP A 225 -15.06 5.81 5.98
CA ASP A 225 -14.13 5.20 5.04
C ASP A 225 -13.26 6.30 4.41
N MET A 226 -11.96 6.25 4.71
CA MET A 226 -10.97 7.21 4.22
C MET A 226 -9.94 6.48 3.36
N SER A 227 -9.69 7.04 2.19
CA SER A 227 -8.64 6.54 1.30
C SER A 227 -7.24 6.95 1.76
N ILE A 228 -6.24 6.12 1.49
CA ILE A 228 -4.83 6.41 1.75
C ILE A 228 -4.35 7.72 1.10
N PHE A 229 -5.02 8.17 0.03
CA PHE A 229 -4.71 9.44 -0.64
C PHE A 229 -4.94 10.67 0.25
N VAL A 230 -5.68 10.56 1.35
CA VAL A 230 -5.81 11.64 2.36
C VAL A 230 -4.46 12.01 2.97
N LEU A 231 -3.49 11.09 3.00
CA LEU A 231 -2.14 11.36 3.51
C LEU A 231 -1.28 12.20 2.56
N ASN A 232 -1.70 12.35 1.31
CA ASN A 232 -0.95 13.10 0.28
C ASN A 232 -1.38 14.57 0.16
N ILE A 233 -2.32 15.03 0.97
CA ILE A 233 -2.81 16.41 1.04
C ILE A 233 -2.10 17.16 2.18
#